data_309aeb8585d77b550f36f50365dc6312
#
_entry.id   309aeb8585d77b550f36f50365dc6312
#
_cell.length_a   1.000
_cell.length_b   1.000
_cell.length_c   1.000
_cell.angle_alpha   90.00
_cell.angle_beta   90.00
_cell.angle_gamma   90.00
#
_symmetry.space_group_name_H-M   'P 1'
#
loop_
_entity.id
_entity.type
_entity.pdbx_description
1 polymer ?
#
loop_
_entity_poly.entity_id
_entity_poly.type
_entity_poly.pdbx_seq_one_letter_code
_entity_poly.pdbx_strand_id
1 'polypeptide(L)'
;RGWEVTVGSEKKFSSYGPGLQQYPESEYKLYGLRWSREAIDRRILERYEWQLKNGFFDEVQRLSQSSKGISRTASQALGYKQFLEHLRGNLSFDEALEKAIIDTKKFARKQERWFRRDPRINWIEIKQDPLEAVPILMKEYR
;
A
#
# COMPACT_ATOMS: atom_id res chain seq x y z
N ARG A 1 9.76 -6.60 17.11
CA ARG A 1 9.48 -7.77 16.24
C ARG A 1 10.70 -8.67 16.03
N GLY A 2 11.89 -8.14 15.68
CA GLY A 2 13.11 -8.97 15.54
C GLY A 2 13.49 -9.69 16.85
N TRP A 3 13.29 -9.05 17.98
CA TRP A 3 13.54 -9.61 19.31
C TRP A 3 12.55 -10.74 19.66
N GLU A 4 11.27 -10.54 19.39
CA GLU A 4 10.22 -11.53 19.60
C GLU A 4 10.47 -12.82 18.81
N VAL A 5 10.90 -12.68 17.55
CA VAL A 5 11.24 -13.82 16.70
C VAL A 5 12.49 -14.53 17.24
N THR A 6 13.52 -13.79 17.67
CA THR A 6 14.75 -14.37 18.20
C THR A 6 14.51 -15.15 19.50
N VAL A 7 13.69 -14.60 20.41
CA VAL A 7 13.36 -15.26 21.68
C VAL A 7 12.44 -16.46 21.46
N GLY A 8 11.43 -16.34 20.55
CA GLY A 8 10.47 -17.41 20.32
C GLY A 8 11.00 -18.59 19.46
N SER A 9 12.07 -18.38 18.69
CA SER A 9 12.60 -19.39 17.77
C SER A 9 14.01 -19.88 18.11
N GLU A 10 14.63 -19.32 19.16
CA GLU A 10 16.03 -19.57 19.56
C GLU A 10 17.07 -19.29 18.44
N LYS A 11 16.65 -18.69 17.33
CA LYS A 11 17.50 -18.33 16.20
C LYS A 11 17.56 -16.82 16.02
N LYS A 12 18.74 -16.30 15.72
CA LYS A 12 18.90 -14.86 15.43
C LYS A 12 18.01 -14.47 14.26
N PHE A 13 17.29 -13.34 14.39
CA PHE A 13 16.44 -12.82 13.30
C PHE A 13 17.19 -12.73 11.95
N SER A 14 18.47 -12.38 11.98
CA SER A 14 19.35 -12.32 10.80
C SER A 14 19.62 -13.66 10.14
N SER A 15 19.30 -14.80 10.77
CA SER A 15 19.47 -16.13 10.18
C SER A 15 18.28 -16.60 9.33
N TYR A 16 17.18 -15.82 9.27
CA TYR A 16 15.98 -16.16 8.52
C TYR A 16 16.00 -15.72 7.06
N GLY A 17 17.15 -15.67 6.46
CA GLY A 17 17.30 -15.37 5.04
C GLY A 17 18.37 -14.31 4.77
N PRO A 18 18.60 -13.99 3.50
CA PRO A 18 19.67 -13.10 3.08
C PRO A 18 19.48 -11.64 3.49
N GLY A 19 18.38 -11.32 4.18
CA GLY A 19 18.04 -9.94 4.53
C GLY A 19 17.49 -9.14 3.34
N LEU A 20 17.12 -7.86 3.60
CA LEU A 20 16.54 -6.98 2.58
C LEU A 20 17.57 -6.40 1.58
N GLN A 21 18.83 -6.80 1.69
CA GLN A 21 19.92 -6.29 0.84
C GLN A 21 20.50 -7.34 -0.12
N GLN A 22 20.03 -8.57 -0.02
CA GLN A 22 20.44 -9.66 -0.90
C GLN A 22 19.25 -10.11 -1.74
N TYR A 23 19.47 -10.17 -3.05
CA TYR A 23 18.45 -10.54 -4.03
C TYR A 23 18.99 -11.78 -4.78
N PRO A 24 18.78 -13.00 -4.24
CA PRO A 24 19.22 -14.22 -4.91
C PRO A 24 18.56 -14.35 -6.29
N GLU A 25 19.19 -15.08 -7.18
CA GLU A 25 18.60 -15.40 -8.47
C GLU A 25 17.21 -16.00 -8.29
N SER A 26 16.31 -15.66 -9.17
CA SER A 26 14.93 -16.13 -9.15
C SER A 26 14.61 -16.83 -10.46
N GLU A 27 13.96 -17.99 -10.38
CA GLU A 27 13.41 -18.68 -11.54
C GLU A 27 12.28 -17.89 -12.22
N TYR A 28 11.72 -16.89 -11.51
CA TYR A 28 10.65 -16.05 -12.01
C TYR A 28 11.18 -14.73 -12.53
N LYS A 29 10.70 -14.31 -13.69
CA LYS A 29 10.87 -12.93 -14.18
C LYS A 29 9.96 -12.00 -13.38
N LEU A 30 10.54 -10.97 -12.78
CA LEU A 30 9.80 -9.98 -11.99
C LEU A 30 9.57 -8.73 -12.83
N TYR A 31 8.32 -8.28 -12.91
CA TYR A 31 7.94 -7.04 -13.58
C TYR A 31 7.29 -6.08 -12.59
N GLY A 32 7.65 -4.81 -12.68
CA GLY A 32 7.05 -3.74 -11.91
C GLY A 32 6.37 -2.73 -12.85
N LEU A 33 5.10 -2.42 -12.60
CA LEU A 33 4.42 -1.34 -13.31
C LEU A 33 4.72 -0.02 -12.62
N ARG A 34 5.22 0.93 -13.39
CA ARG A 34 5.62 2.24 -12.87
C ARG A 34 4.81 3.35 -13.51
N TRP A 35 4.29 4.21 -12.68
CA TRP A 35 3.57 5.41 -13.06
C TRP A 35 4.36 6.66 -12.71
N SER A 36 4.11 7.77 -13.39
CA SER A 36 4.62 9.05 -12.94
C SER A 36 4.01 9.41 -11.57
N ARG A 37 4.73 10.24 -10.82
CA ARG A 37 4.26 10.69 -9.51
C ARG A 37 2.93 11.42 -9.60
N GLU A 38 2.78 12.27 -10.60
CA GLU A 38 1.57 13.04 -10.87
C GLU A 38 0.39 12.12 -11.20
N ALA A 39 0.63 11.06 -11.98
CA ALA A 39 -0.40 10.08 -12.30
C ALA A 39 -0.86 9.31 -11.06
N ILE A 40 0.08 8.87 -10.20
CA ILE A 40 -0.27 8.21 -8.94
C ILE A 40 -1.03 9.16 -8.01
N ASP A 41 -0.56 10.40 -7.86
CA ASP A 41 -1.19 11.38 -6.98
C ASP A 41 -2.63 11.69 -7.43
N ARG A 42 -2.89 11.80 -8.74
CA ARG A 42 -4.23 11.98 -9.31
C ARG A 42 -5.11 10.74 -9.05
N ARG A 43 -4.63 9.54 -9.34
CA ARG A 43 -5.37 8.28 -9.11
C ARG A 43 -5.73 8.07 -7.64
N ILE A 44 -4.90 8.53 -6.72
CA ILE A 44 -5.21 8.48 -5.28
C ILE A 44 -6.40 9.39 -4.97
N LEU A 45 -6.43 10.61 -5.52
CA LEU A 45 -7.56 11.54 -5.35
C LEU A 45 -8.85 10.93 -5.92
N GLU A 46 -8.83 10.54 -7.20
CA GLU A 46 -9.97 9.93 -7.89
C GLU A 46 -10.50 8.70 -7.14
N ARG A 47 -9.60 7.90 -6.57
CA ARG A 47 -9.98 6.72 -5.77
C ARG A 47 -10.71 7.11 -4.48
N TYR A 48 -10.25 8.10 -3.73
CA TYR A 48 -10.93 8.55 -2.52
C TYR A 48 -12.29 9.16 -2.84
N GLU A 49 -12.39 9.97 -3.91
CA GLU A 49 -13.67 10.50 -4.35
C GLU A 49 -14.66 9.39 -4.70
N TRP A 50 -14.20 8.39 -5.47
CA TRP A 50 -15.02 7.24 -5.82
C TRP A 50 -15.42 6.41 -4.59
N GLN A 51 -14.50 6.12 -3.69
CA GLN A 51 -14.76 5.36 -2.47
C GLN A 51 -15.77 6.06 -1.57
N LEU A 52 -15.66 7.37 -1.37
CA LEU A 52 -16.61 8.15 -0.58
C LEU A 52 -18.01 8.14 -1.21
N LYS A 53 -18.11 8.31 -2.53
CA LYS A 53 -19.39 8.21 -3.26
C LYS A 53 -20.02 6.82 -3.16
N ASN A 54 -19.21 5.77 -2.96
CA ASN A 54 -19.66 4.39 -2.86
C ASN A 54 -19.71 3.86 -1.42
N GLY A 55 -19.87 4.74 -0.44
CA GLY A 55 -20.22 4.37 0.93
C GLY A 55 -19.03 3.97 1.82
N PHE A 56 -17.80 4.36 1.46
CA PHE A 56 -16.64 4.06 2.29
C PHE A 56 -16.75 4.66 3.70
N PHE A 57 -17.23 5.89 3.82
CA PHE A 57 -17.40 6.51 5.14
C PHE A 57 -18.49 5.79 5.97
N ASP A 58 -19.60 5.42 5.34
CA ASP A 58 -20.67 4.66 6.00
C ASP A 58 -20.17 3.30 6.48
N GLU A 59 -19.28 2.66 5.72
CA GLU A 59 -18.62 1.43 6.13
C GLU A 59 -17.77 1.63 7.38
N VAL A 60 -16.93 2.66 7.42
CA VAL A 60 -16.09 2.99 8.59
C VAL A 60 -16.96 3.24 9.82
N GLN A 61 -18.03 4.02 9.67
CA GLN A 61 -18.98 4.34 10.74
C GLN A 61 -19.66 3.06 11.27
N ARG A 62 -20.19 2.22 10.39
CA ARG A 62 -20.83 0.96 10.75
C ARG A 62 -19.89 0.02 11.49
N LEU A 63 -18.64 -0.11 11.02
CA LEU A 63 -17.63 -0.94 11.66
C LEU A 63 -17.22 -0.40 13.02
N SER A 64 -17.12 0.93 13.19
CA SER A 64 -16.80 1.55 14.47
C SER A 64 -17.85 1.32 15.54
N GLN A 65 -19.13 1.19 15.12
CA GLN A 65 -20.29 0.99 16.01
C GLN A 65 -20.62 -0.48 16.23
N SER A 66 -19.96 -1.40 15.55
CA SER A 66 -20.23 -2.83 15.69
C SER A 66 -19.86 -3.34 17.08
N SER A 67 -20.58 -4.34 17.59
CA SER A 67 -20.36 -4.93 18.93
C SER A 67 -18.96 -5.54 19.09
N LYS A 68 -18.34 -5.98 17.99
CA LYS A 68 -16.96 -6.49 17.97
C LYS A 68 -15.92 -5.38 17.80
N GLY A 69 -16.37 -4.16 17.45
CA GLY A 69 -15.51 -3.05 17.11
C GLY A 69 -14.64 -3.31 15.87
N ILE A 70 -13.81 -2.34 15.54
CA ILE A 70 -12.80 -2.50 14.48
C ILE A 70 -11.52 -3.06 15.08
N SER A 71 -10.90 -4.07 14.45
CA SER A 71 -9.67 -4.65 14.95
C SER A 71 -8.53 -3.60 14.95
N ARG A 72 -7.54 -3.78 15.84
CA ARG A 72 -6.37 -2.89 15.92
C ARG A 72 -5.66 -2.77 14.56
N THR A 73 -5.55 -3.85 13.80
CA THR A 73 -4.89 -3.84 12.49
C THR A 73 -5.71 -3.07 11.47
N ALA A 74 -7.03 -3.31 11.41
CA ALA A 74 -7.91 -2.61 10.48
C ALA A 74 -8.00 -1.11 10.79
N SER A 75 -8.00 -0.72 12.08
CA SER A 75 -8.02 0.69 12.48
C SER A 75 -6.76 1.47 12.10
N GLN A 76 -5.68 0.79 11.72
CA GLN A 76 -4.45 1.42 11.23
C GLN A 76 -4.37 1.50 9.71
N ALA A 77 -5.34 0.92 8.99
CA ALA A 77 -5.37 1.00 7.54
C ALA A 77 -5.59 2.44 7.07
N LEU A 78 -4.96 2.77 5.92
CA LEU A 78 -5.08 4.09 5.30
C LEU A 78 -6.54 4.39 4.94
N GLY A 79 -7.00 5.58 5.28
CA GLY A 79 -8.40 5.97 5.22
C GLY A 79 -9.15 5.63 6.50
N TYR A 80 -9.19 4.38 6.95
CA TYR A 80 -9.87 4.01 8.19
C TYR A 80 -9.36 4.79 9.40
N LYS A 81 -8.04 4.84 9.59
CA LYS A 81 -7.42 5.58 10.69
C LYS A 81 -7.90 7.02 10.75
N GLN A 82 -7.88 7.72 9.64
CA GLN A 82 -8.20 9.15 9.58
C GLN A 82 -9.70 9.40 9.79
N PHE A 83 -10.56 8.60 9.16
CA PHE A 83 -12.02 8.75 9.37
C PHE A 83 -12.47 8.29 10.75
N LEU A 84 -11.78 7.36 11.40
CA LEU A 84 -12.02 7.05 12.80
C LEU A 84 -11.66 8.22 13.74
N GLU A 85 -10.62 9.00 13.43
CA GLU A 85 -10.30 10.23 14.17
C GLU A 85 -11.38 11.30 13.97
N HIS A 86 -11.98 11.38 12.78
CA HIS A 86 -13.15 12.23 12.55
C HIS A 86 -14.35 11.77 13.40
N LEU A 87 -14.68 10.50 13.42
CA LEU A 87 -15.78 9.95 14.23
C LEU A 87 -15.59 10.17 15.75
N ARG A 88 -14.34 10.30 16.19
CA ARG A 88 -13.99 10.64 17.58
C ARG A 88 -14.04 12.14 17.87
N GLY A 89 -14.28 12.97 16.86
CA GLY A 89 -14.29 14.44 16.99
C GLY A 89 -12.91 15.09 17.01
N ASN A 90 -11.83 14.34 16.70
CA ASN A 90 -10.46 14.86 16.69
C ASN A 90 -10.11 15.61 15.40
N LEU A 91 -10.82 15.35 14.31
CA LEU A 91 -10.64 15.98 13.00
C LEU A 91 -12.01 16.32 12.40
N SER A 92 -12.08 17.37 11.60
CA SER A 92 -13.21 17.58 10.68
C SER A 92 -13.17 16.51 9.58
N PHE A 93 -14.23 16.37 8.81
CA PHE A 93 -14.28 15.43 7.69
C PHE A 93 -13.24 15.76 6.62
N ASP A 94 -13.11 17.05 6.29
CA ASP A 94 -12.15 17.50 5.27
C ASP A 94 -10.71 17.29 5.70
N GLU A 95 -10.38 17.56 6.96
CA GLU A 95 -9.05 17.26 7.53
C GLU A 95 -8.73 15.77 7.52
N ALA A 96 -9.72 14.91 7.81
CA ALA A 96 -9.54 13.47 7.77
C ALA A 96 -9.27 12.99 6.33
N LEU A 97 -10.01 13.50 5.36
CA LEU A 97 -9.84 13.18 3.94
C LEU A 97 -8.47 13.66 3.44
N GLU A 98 -8.11 14.92 3.70
CA GLU A 98 -6.82 15.47 3.29
C GLU A 98 -5.66 14.64 3.87
N LYS A 99 -5.72 14.30 5.16
CA LYS A 99 -4.72 13.50 5.84
C LYS A 99 -4.64 12.07 5.28
N ALA A 100 -5.79 11.48 4.94
CA ALA A 100 -5.84 10.15 4.31
C ALA A 100 -5.14 10.16 2.94
N ILE A 101 -5.39 11.18 2.12
CA ILE A 101 -4.75 11.39 0.81
C ILE A 101 -3.24 11.57 0.98
N ILE A 102 -2.80 12.47 1.86
CA ILE A 102 -1.38 12.73 2.13
C ILE A 102 -0.65 11.47 2.58
N ASP A 103 -1.23 10.72 3.52
CA ASP A 103 -0.60 9.52 4.05
C ASP A 103 -0.57 8.40 3.00
N THR A 104 -1.58 8.29 2.14
CA THR A 104 -1.59 7.34 1.01
C THR A 104 -0.52 7.70 -0.02
N LYS A 105 -0.35 8.98 -0.35
CA LYS A 105 0.75 9.44 -1.23
C LYS A 105 2.13 9.12 -0.64
N LYS A 106 2.32 9.34 0.66
CA LYS A 106 3.56 8.96 1.36
C LYS A 106 3.81 7.46 1.30
N PHE A 107 2.76 6.66 1.49
CA PHE A 107 2.85 5.21 1.44
C PHE A 107 3.22 4.71 0.05
N ALA A 108 2.61 5.23 -1.02
CA ALA A 108 2.95 4.90 -2.41
C ALA A 108 4.42 5.19 -2.72
N ARG A 109 4.95 6.35 -2.28
CA ARG A 109 6.37 6.71 -2.43
C ARG A 109 7.30 5.77 -1.65
N LYS A 110 6.87 5.32 -0.47
CA LYS A 110 7.61 4.35 0.34
C LYS A 110 7.66 2.98 -0.33
N GLN A 111 6.54 2.53 -0.90
CA GLN A 111 6.46 1.30 -1.67
C GLN A 111 7.39 1.34 -2.89
N GLU A 112 7.32 2.38 -3.71
CA GLU A 112 8.19 2.54 -4.88
C GLU A 112 9.66 2.47 -4.48
N ARG A 113 10.06 3.21 -3.45
CA ARG A 113 11.44 3.22 -2.94
C ARG A 113 11.88 1.85 -2.46
N TRP A 114 10.97 1.08 -1.88
CA TRP A 114 11.25 -0.26 -1.40
C TRP A 114 11.48 -1.23 -2.55
N PHE A 115 10.58 -1.26 -3.53
CA PHE A 115 10.68 -2.12 -4.70
C PHE A 115 11.86 -1.77 -5.61
N ARG A 116 12.24 -0.50 -5.71
CA ARG A 116 13.41 -0.05 -6.48
C ARG A 116 14.75 -0.62 -6.00
N ARG A 117 14.80 -1.16 -4.80
CA ARG A 117 16.00 -1.80 -4.27
C ARG A 117 16.26 -3.16 -4.88
N ASP A 118 15.24 -3.81 -5.40
CA ASP A 118 15.35 -5.12 -6.03
C ASP A 118 15.77 -4.98 -7.50
N PRO A 119 17.03 -5.30 -7.83
CA PRO A 119 17.55 -5.14 -9.20
C PRO A 119 16.95 -6.15 -10.20
N ARG A 120 16.24 -7.17 -9.71
CA ARG A 120 15.61 -8.20 -10.56
C ARG A 120 14.32 -7.71 -11.20
N ILE A 121 13.76 -6.57 -10.73
CA ILE A 121 12.51 -6.05 -11.26
C ILE A 121 12.74 -5.31 -12.58
N ASN A 122 12.13 -5.82 -13.62
CA ASN A 122 12.03 -5.19 -14.93
C ASN A 122 10.88 -4.18 -14.90
N TRP A 123 11.19 -2.89 -14.92
CA TRP A 123 10.19 -1.83 -14.81
C TRP A 123 9.56 -1.49 -16.16
N ILE A 124 8.22 -1.51 -16.20
CA ILE A 124 7.43 -1.08 -17.36
C ILE A 124 6.77 0.25 -17.01
N GLU A 125 7.12 1.30 -17.73
CA GLU A 125 6.52 2.63 -17.57
C GLU A 125 5.11 2.65 -18.15
N ILE A 126 4.13 3.03 -17.33
CA ILE A 126 2.72 3.12 -17.68
C ILE A 126 2.32 4.59 -17.79
N LYS A 127 1.66 4.96 -18.88
CA LYS A 127 1.22 6.34 -19.12
C LYS A 127 -0.22 6.58 -18.66
N GLN A 128 -1.14 5.73 -19.07
CA GLN A 128 -2.56 5.90 -18.80
C GLN A 128 -3.26 4.66 -18.25
N ASP A 129 -2.99 3.49 -18.83
CA ASP A 129 -3.70 2.25 -18.50
C ASP A 129 -2.68 1.14 -18.18
N PRO A 130 -2.83 0.40 -17.05
CA PRO A 130 -1.98 -0.75 -16.75
C PRO A 130 -2.01 -1.83 -17.85
N LEU A 131 -3.05 -1.91 -18.66
CA LEU A 131 -3.13 -2.83 -19.80
C LEU A 131 -2.08 -2.54 -20.88
N GLU A 132 -1.45 -1.36 -20.89
CA GLU A 132 -0.31 -1.05 -21.76
C GLU A 132 0.86 -2.02 -21.57
N ALA A 133 0.98 -2.64 -20.39
CA ALA A 133 2.01 -3.63 -20.11
C ALA A 133 1.77 -4.98 -20.81
N VAL A 134 0.53 -5.32 -21.16
CA VAL A 134 0.16 -6.63 -21.70
C VAL A 134 0.91 -6.97 -23.00
N PRO A 135 0.98 -6.10 -24.03
CA PRO A 135 1.73 -6.41 -25.23
C PRO A 135 3.24 -6.58 -24.97
N ILE A 136 3.79 -5.88 -23.99
CA ILE A 136 5.21 -5.98 -23.62
C ILE A 136 5.46 -7.34 -23.00
N LEU A 137 4.63 -7.74 -22.03
CA LEU A 137 4.73 -9.02 -21.36
C LEU A 137 4.55 -10.20 -22.34
N MET A 138 3.57 -10.11 -23.22
CA MET A 138 3.28 -11.16 -24.22
C MET A 138 4.42 -11.39 -25.21
N LYS A 139 5.25 -10.39 -25.50
CA LYS A 139 6.43 -10.56 -26.36
C LYS A 139 7.56 -11.36 -25.70
N GLU A 140 7.63 -11.33 -24.38
CA GLU A 140 8.69 -12.04 -23.64
C GLU A 140 8.37 -13.48 -23.30
N TYR A 141 7.11 -13.88 -23.51
CA TYR A 141 6.64 -15.27 -23.33
C TYR A 141 6.54 -16.06 -24.65
N ARG A 142 6.97 -15.47 -25.76
CA ARG A 142 7.15 -16.15 -27.06
C ARG A 142 8.59 -16.53 -27.27
#